data_45e1d1c889a1ece5c14d4eec4acce522
#
_entry.id   45e1d1c889a1ece5c14d4eec4acce522
#
_cell.length_a   1.000
_cell.length_b   1.000
_cell.length_c   1.000
_cell.angle_alpha   90.00
_cell.angle_beta   90.00
_cell.angle_gamma   90.00
#
_symmetry.space_group_name_H-M   'P 1'
#
loop_
_entity.id
_entity.type
_entity.pdbx_description
1 polymer ?
#
loop_
_entity_poly.entity_id
_entity_poly.type
_entity_poly.pdbx_seq_one_letter_code
_entity_poly.pdbx_strand_id
1 'polypeptide(L)'
;LVDAEVLDSLRGNEPFSSLGFLRERLDGLTEIWGGASLKVLRVPPAGGRLPLTLGIYSLSGAGGSGSLRVYVGTGPRAALAEASTHDGLLEAHVWPAQLDRVARVLALWSGPPSAAGAHALDVELWEARAPDQVRRAWSTATQWPDGLRALGWRVRPGELVLRYEPSYPGWKPGCAGQLEHEDSYRPAAAGGLALARRQARNGWHRELGAAAERFFRALAEGDARALSQLVPAPALRARLPRALEPEPVCEQAGPAGPRGRVTVAATEVRDGRRVPWALAWVRDPAGWRLHAAAPVLQ
;
A
#
# COMPACT_ATOMS: atom_id res chain seq x y z
N LEU A 1 -20.04 18.43 16.67
CA LEU A 1 -20.33 19.79 16.23
C LEU A 1 -20.50 19.85 14.70
N VAL A 2 -19.50 19.49 13.89
CA VAL A 2 -19.57 19.57 12.42
C VAL A 2 -20.73 18.72 11.85
N ASP A 3 -20.92 17.49 12.33
CA ASP A 3 -22.03 16.66 11.88
C ASP A 3 -23.39 17.28 12.18
N ALA A 4 -23.53 18.00 13.28
CA ALA A 4 -24.76 18.72 13.62
C ALA A 4 -25.03 19.84 12.62
N GLU A 5 -24.01 20.65 12.31
CA GLU A 5 -24.12 21.74 11.31
C GLU A 5 -24.52 21.23 9.93
N VAL A 6 -23.89 20.13 9.49
CA VAL A 6 -24.22 19.52 8.20
C VAL A 6 -25.64 18.97 8.19
N LEU A 7 -26.06 18.28 9.24
CA LEU A 7 -27.40 17.71 9.36
C LEU A 7 -28.46 18.82 9.48
N ASP A 8 -28.22 19.88 10.21
CA ASP A 8 -29.13 21.01 10.33
C ASP A 8 -29.30 21.72 8.97
N SER A 9 -28.20 21.88 8.21
CA SER A 9 -28.27 22.42 6.85
C SER A 9 -29.06 21.47 5.91
N LEU A 10 -28.83 20.15 5.98
CA LEU A 10 -29.54 19.18 5.15
C LEU A 10 -31.03 19.04 5.52
N ARG A 11 -31.41 19.32 6.75
CA ARG A 11 -32.80 19.29 7.28
C ARG A 11 -33.54 20.59 7.11
N GLY A 12 -32.80 21.68 7.01
CA GLY A 12 -33.39 23.03 6.91
C GLY A 12 -34.14 23.25 5.60
N ASN A 13 -35.07 24.23 5.67
CA ASN A 13 -35.72 24.77 4.48
C ASN A 13 -34.84 25.84 3.84
N GLU A 14 -34.94 26.03 2.53
CA GLU A 14 -34.22 27.13 1.86
C GLU A 14 -34.43 28.48 2.59
N PRO A 15 -33.38 29.31 2.65
CA PRO A 15 -32.08 29.26 1.96
C PRO A 15 -30.98 28.52 2.71
N PHE A 16 -31.20 28.05 3.93
CA PHE A 16 -30.19 27.45 4.83
C PHE A 16 -29.71 26.06 4.39
N SER A 17 -30.45 25.41 3.50
CA SER A 17 -30.08 24.11 2.92
C SER A 17 -29.12 24.23 1.73
N SER A 18 -28.71 25.44 1.35
CA SER A 18 -27.77 25.60 0.23
C SER A 18 -26.36 25.10 0.61
N LEU A 19 -25.70 24.43 -0.31
CA LEU A 19 -24.33 23.97 -0.13
C LEU A 19 -23.35 25.15 0.01
N GLY A 20 -23.66 26.29 -0.60
CA GLY A 20 -22.88 27.53 -0.46
C GLY A 20 -22.88 28.04 0.98
N PHE A 21 -24.05 28.19 1.57
CA PHE A 21 -24.20 28.61 2.95
C PHE A 21 -23.51 27.66 3.96
N LEU A 22 -23.66 26.33 3.73
CA LEU A 22 -22.97 25.36 4.56
C LEU A 22 -21.45 25.48 4.46
N ARG A 23 -20.92 25.74 3.27
CA ARG A 23 -19.47 25.95 3.08
C ARG A 23 -18.98 27.19 3.85
N GLU A 24 -19.66 28.31 3.74
CA GLU A 24 -19.30 29.51 4.49
C GLU A 24 -19.27 29.29 6.01
N ARG A 25 -20.23 28.54 6.55
CA ARG A 25 -20.22 28.16 7.97
C ARG A 25 -19.05 27.27 8.34
N LEU A 26 -18.75 26.27 7.52
CA LEU A 26 -17.61 25.36 7.75
C LEU A 26 -16.27 26.08 7.61
N ASP A 27 -16.15 27.00 6.68
CA ASP A 27 -14.97 27.86 6.54
C ASP A 27 -14.73 28.69 7.80
N GLY A 28 -15.79 29.28 8.39
CA GLY A 28 -15.71 29.97 9.68
C GLY A 28 -15.25 29.06 10.83
N LEU A 29 -15.69 27.81 10.88
CA LEU A 29 -15.20 26.85 11.87
C LEU A 29 -13.72 26.51 11.64
N THR A 30 -13.30 26.39 10.38
CA THR A 30 -11.91 26.15 10.00
C THR A 30 -10.97 27.25 10.49
N GLU A 31 -11.39 28.52 10.37
CA GLU A 31 -10.64 29.67 10.86
C GLU A 31 -10.49 29.64 12.40
N ILE A 32 -11.57 29.30 13.12
CA ILE A 32 -11.54 29.22 14.58
C ILE A 32 -10.63 28.10 15.10
N TRP A 33 -10.66 26.94 14.45
CA TRP A 33 -9.93 25.77 14.95
C TRP A 33 -8.46 25.72 14.51
N GLY A 34 -8.08 26.46 13.50
CA GLY A 34 -6.73 26.49 12.95
C GLY A 34 -6.27 25.10 12.49
N GLY A 35 -5.76 25.00 11.28
CA GLY A 35 -5.23 23.73 10.78
C GLY A 35 -6.26 22.62 10.49
N ALA A 36 -7.55 22.92 10.44
CA ALA A 36 -8.59 22.02 9.97
C ALA A 36 -8.93 22.31 8.50
N SER A 37 -9.40 21.31 7.77
CA SER A 37 -10.02 21.46 6.45
C SER A 37 -11.35 20.73 6.45
N LEU A 38 -12.44 21.47 6.23
CA LEU A 38 -13.80 20.95 6.27
C LEU A 38 -14.43 21.15 4.89
N LYS A 39 -14.54 20.08 4.11
CA LYS A 39 -15.11 20.10 2.75
C LYS A 39 -16.39 19.30 2.70
N VAL A 40 -17.39 19.81 1.99
CA VAL A 40 -18.64 19.10 1.72
C VAL A 40 -18.89 19.02 0.22
N LEU A 41 -19.19 17.81 -0.26
CA LEU A 41 -19.49 17.52 -1.64
C LEU A 41 -20.86 16.87 -1.77
N ARG A 42 -21.69 17.30 -2.74
CA ARG A 42 -22.88 16.57 -3.16
C ARG A 42 -22.51 15.55 -4.24
N VAL A 43 -22.94 14.31 -4.03
CA VAL A 43 -22.85 13.26 -5.04
C VAL A 43 -24.17 13.24 -5.80
N PRO A 44 -24.19 13.46 -7.12
CA PRO A 44 -25.40 13.40 -7.92
C PRO A 44 -26.13 12.06 -7.73
N PRO A 45 -27.46 12.07 -7.61
CA PRO A 45 -28.20 10.82 -7.46
C PRO A 45 -28.05 9.95 -8.70
N ALA A 46 -27.62 8.71 -8.50
CA ALA A 46 -27.59 7.71 -9.55
C ALA A 46 -29.00 7.13 -9.74
N GLY A 47 -29.62 7.42 -10.88
CA GLY A 47 -30.90 6.80 -11.25
C GLY A 47 -32.11 7.25 -10.43
N GLY A 48 -32.21 8.55 -10.08
CA GLY A 48 -33.37 9.13 -9.41
C GLY A 48 -33.47 8.85 -7.90
N ARG A 49 -32.39 8.38 -7.29
CA ARG A 49 -32.31 8.10 -5.85
C ARG A 49 -31.89 9.32 -5.04
N LEU A 50 -32.04 9.25 -3.72
CA LEU A 50 -31.73 10.37 -2.84
C LEU A 50 -30.25 10.81 -2.96
N PRO A 51 -30.00 12.14 -2.92
CA PRO A 51 -28.64 12.64 -3.02
C PRO A 51 -27.82 12.19 -1.80
N LEU A 52 -26.57 11.85 -2.04
CA LEU A 52 -25.57 11.69 -1.00
C LEU A 52 -24.82 13.00 -0.80
N THR A 53 -24.47 13.28 0.45
CA THR A 53 -23.56 14.37 0.79
C THR A 53 -22.36 13.79 1.51
N LEU A 54 -21.16 14.16 1.09
CA LEU A 54 -19.91 13.69 1.69
C LEU A 54 -19.31 14.84 2.50
N GLY A 55 -18.96 14.56 3.75
CA GLY A 55 -18.06 15.39 4.54
C GLY A 55 -16.64 14.82 4.47
N ILE A 56 -15.68 15.65 4.07
CA ILE A 56 -14.26 15.32 4.00
C ILE A 56 -13.56 16.25 4.96
N TYR A 57 -13.19 15.74 6.12
CA TYR A 57 -12.64 16.53 7.21
C TYR A 57 -11.22 16.10 7.49
N SER A 58 -10.31 17.04 7.56
CA SER A 58 -8.92 16.79 7.88
C SER A 58 -8.47 17.71 9.01
N LEU A 59 -7.75 17.17 9.97
CA LEU A 59 -7.07 17.90 11.01
C LEU A 59 -5.58 17.87 10.73
N SER A 60 -4.95 19.03 10.64
CA SER A 60 -3.50 19.14 10.54
C SER A 60 -2.90 19.09 11.94
N GLY A 61 -1.92 18.21 12.14
CA GLY A 61 -1.18 17.99 13.38
C GLY A 61 -0.04 17.02 13.11
N ALA A 62 0.73 16.63 14.12
CA ALA A 62 1.77 15.63 13.97
C ALA A 62 1.15 14.29 13.55
N GLY A 63 1.20 13.99 12.23
CA GLY A 63 0.59 12.82 11.61
C GLY A 63 -0.71 13.10 10.87
N GLY A 64 -1.46 14.14 11.21
CA GLY A 64 -2.77 14.44 10.64
C GLY A 64 -3.81 13.33 10.86
N SER A 65 -5.09 13.68 10.79
CA SER A 65 -6.15 12.69 10.68
C SER A 65 -7.21 13.13 9.70
N GLY A 66 -7.74 12.19 8.92
CA GLY A 66 -8.79 12.45 7.96
C GLY A 66 -10.07 11.69 8.31
N SER A 67 -11.22 12.34 8.20
CA SER A 67 -12.51 11.71 8.47
C SER A 67 -13.44 11.88 7.28
N LEU A 68 -13.89 10.74 6.74
CA LEU A 68 -14.97 10.68 5.77
C LEU A 68 -16.31 10.53 6.50
N ARG A 69 -17.28 11.34 6.12
CA ARG A 69 -18.67 11.26 6.58
C ARG A 69 -19.59 11.10 5.38
N VAL A 70 -20.52 10.16 5.44
CA VAL A 70 -21.50 9.94 4.39
C VAL A 70 -22.90 10.24 4.94
N TYR A 71 -23.48 11.34 4.48
CA TYR A 71 -24.84 11.73 4.84
C TYR A 71 -25.79 11.34 3.71
N VAL A 72 -26.97 10.91 4.08
CA VAL A 72 -28.03 10.47 3.16
C VAL A 72 -29.29 11.32 3.36
N GLY A 73 -30.00 11.53 2.27
CA GLY A 73 -31.29 12.22 2.30
C GLY A 73 -31.19 13.74 2.48
N THR A 74 -32.37 14.35 2.49
CA THR A 74 -32.58 15.78 2.75
C THR A 74 -33.88 15.95 3.55
N GLY A 75 -34.09 17.14 4.14
CA GLY A 75 -35.23 17.42 5.00
C GLY A 75 -35.21 16.54 6.26
N PRO A 76 -36.37 16.21 6.86
CA PRO A 76 -36.45 15.46 8.11
C PRO A 76 -35.79 14.09 8.08
N ARG A 77 -35.53 13.53 6.89
CA ARG A 77 -34.87 12.23 6.71
C ARG A 77 -33.35 12.30 6.57
N ALA A 78 -32.78 13.49 6.63
CA ALA A 78 -31.31 13.62 6.56
C ALA A 78 -30.67 12.98 7.78
N ALA A 79 -29.72 12.08 7.54
CA ALA A 79 -29.00 11.33 8.56
C ALA A 79 -27.53 11.10 8.17
N LEU A 80 -26.67 11.00 9.17
CA LEU A 80 -25.33 10.43 8.99
C LEU A 80 -25.49 8.91 8.86
N ALA A 81 -25.16 8.37 7.69
CA ALA A 81 -25.26 6.94 7.44
C ALA A 81 -23.99 6.21 7.88
N GLU A 82 -22.83 6.79 7.58
CA GLU A 82 -21.55 6.15 7.86
C GLU A 82 -20.44 7.18 8.14
N ALA A 83 -19.43 6.73 8.88
CA ALA A 83 -18.26 7.52 9.22
C ALA A 83 -17.01 6.63 9.27
N SER A 84 -15.92 7.11 8.68
CA SER A 84 -14.61 6.47 8.79
C SER A 84 -13.53 7.50 9.05
N THR A 85 -12.61 7.18 9.95
CA THR A 85 -11.53 8.09 10.35
C THR A 85 -10.23 7.28 10.46
N HIS A 86 -9.20 7.77 9.79
CA HIS A 86 -7.85 7.18 9.84
C HIS A 86 -6.81 8.29 9.98
N ASP A 87 -5.61 7.92 10.40
CA ASP A 87 -4.46 8.80 10.37
C ASP A 87 -4.04 9.09 8.92
N GLY A 88 -3.55 10.30 8.68
CA GLY A 88 -3.04 10.72 7.40
C GLY A 88 -3.95 11.72 6.64
N LEU A 89 -3.47 12.12 5.48
CA LEU A 89 -4.18 13.06 4.59
C LEU A 89 -5.28 12.31 3.83
N LEU A 90 -6.51 12.82 3.95
CA LEU A 90 -7.68 12.26 3.27
C LEU A 90 -7.89 12.86 1.88
N GLU A 91 -7.96 11.98 0.89
CA GLU A 91 -8.48 12.24 -0.45
C GLU A 91 -9.77 11.45 -0.68
N ALA A 92 -10.78 12.05 -1.25
CA ALA A 92 -12.02 11.35 -1.60
C ALA A 92 -12.40 11.59 -3.06
N HIS A 93 -12.71 10.51 -3.76
CA HIS A 93 -13.05 10.48 -5.17
C HIS A 93 -14.44 9.87 -5.36
N VAL A 94 -15.34 10.64 -5.97
CA VAL A 94 -16.65 10.14 -6.36
C VAL A 94 -16.53 9.48 -7.73
N TRP A 95 -16.85 8.21 -7.82
CA TRP A 95 -16.91 7.52 -9.10
C TRP A 95 -18.31 7.62 -9.70
N PRO A 96 -18.42 7.91 -10.99
CA PRO A 96 -19.70 7.97 -11.65
C PRO A 96 -20.42 6.61 -11.57
N ALA A 97 -21.73 6.66 -11.36
CA ALA A 97 -22.54 5.46 -11.37
C ALA A 97 -22.47 4.81 -12.76
N GLN A 98 -22.18 3.52 -12.77
CA GLN A 98 -22.20 2.70 -13.97
C GLN A 98 -23.62 2.15 -14.23
N LEU A 99 -23.74 1.17 -15.12
CA LEU A 99 -25.01 0.51 -15.45
C LEU A 99 -25.74 -0.10 -14.26
N ASP A 100 -24.98 -0.44 -13.19
CA ASP A 100 -25.51 -0.98 -11.92
C ASP A 100 -26.17 0.08 -11.01
N ARG A 101 -26.08 1.37 -11.39
CA ARG A 101 -26.65 2.51 -10.67
C ARG A 101 -26.19 2.62 -9.21
N VAL A 102 -25.04 2.08 -8.86
CA VAL A 102 -24.44 2.18 -7.52
C VAL A 102 -23.58 3.43 -7.46
N ALA A 103 -23.86 4.31 -6.50
CA ALA A 103 -22.96 5.41 -6.22
C ALA A 103 -21.75 4.90 -5.42
N ARG A 104 -20.56 5.29 -5.86
CA ARG A 104 -19.29 4.85 -5.24
C ARG A 104 -18.45 6.02 -4.83
N VAL A 105 -17.87 5.90 -3.64
CA VAL A 105 -16.90 6.85 -3.10
C VAL A 105 -15.66 6.08 -2.72
N LEU A 106 -14.54 6.43 -3.32
CA LEU A 106 -13.23 5.91 -2.95
C LEU A 106 -12.54 6.95 -2.06
N ALA A 107 -12.19 6.55 -0.84
CA ALA A 107 -11.47 7.37 0.11
C ALA A 107 -10.09 6.77 0.34
N LEU A 108 -9.07 7.64 0.40
CA LEU A 108 -7.68 7.26 0.62
C LEU A 108 -7.11 8.12 1.74
N TRP A 109 -6.46 7.48 2.71
CA TRP A 109 -5.72 8.15 3.78
C TRP A 109 -4.25 7.81 3.62
N SER A 110 -3.43 8.85 3.39
CA SER A 110 -2.00 8.68 3.19
C SER A 110 -1.22 9.28 4.34
N GLY A 111 -0.40 8.47 4.98
CA GLY A 111 0.59 8.93 5.96
C GLY A 111 1.77 9.65 5.30
N PRO A 112 2.66 10.26 6.09
CA PRO A 112 3.89 10.86 5.58
C PRO A 112 4.77 9.80 4.90
N PRO A 113 5.61 10.20 3.92
CA PRO A 113 6.54 9.26 3.29
C PRO A 113 7.59 8.78 4.28
N SER A 114 7.90 7.50 4.22
CA SER A 114 9.07 6.93 4.89
C SER A 114 10.37 7.40 4.21
N ALA A 115 11.53 7.12 4.82
CA ALA A 115 12.83 7.42 4.21
C ALA A 115 13.03 6.77 2.82
N ALA A 116 12.34 5.66 2.54
CA ALA A 116 12.33 5.00 1.23
C ALA A 116 11.24 5.55 0.28
N GLY A 117 10.52 6.60 0.66
CA GLY A 117 9.47 7.22 -0.15
C GLY A 117 8.14 6.46 -0.18
N ALA A 118 7.97 5.41 0.63
CA ALA A 118 6.71 4.70 0.74
C ALA A 118 5.80 5.36 1.79
N HIS A 119 4.51 5.39 1.50
CA HIS A 119 3.47 5.91 2.39
C HIS A 119 2.69 4.76 3.03
N ALA A 120 2.34 4.86 4.30
CA ALA A 120 1.22 4.10 4.83
C ALA A 120 -0.05 4.55 4.11
N LEU A 121 -0.82 3.62 3.58
CA LEU A 121 -1.99 3.94 2.77
C LEU A 121 -3.18 3.07 3.18
N ASP A 122 -4.23 3.73 3.66
CA ASP A 122 -5.54 3.14 3.85
C ASP A 122 -6.47 3.55 2.72
N VAL A 123 -7.16 2.60 2.14
CA VAL A 123 -8.15 2.87 1.08
C VAL A 123 -9.43 2.13 1.39
N GLU A 124 -10.55 2.84 1.27
CA GLU A 124 -11.89 2.27 1.42
C GLU A 124 -12.76 2.61 0.20
N LEU A 125 -13.49 1.63 -0.29
CA LEU A 125 -14.57 1.85 -1.23
C LEU A 125 -15.91 1.76 -0.51
N TRP A 126 -16.67 2.82 -0.59
CA TRP A 126 -18.04 2.92 -0.09
C TRP A 126 -19.04 2.82 -1.24
N GLU A 127 -20.04 1.98 -1.08
CA GLU A 127 -21.12 1.79 -2.03
C GLU A 127 -22.45 2.21 -1.41
N ALA A 128 -23.23 3.00 -2.15
CA ALA A 128 -24.58 3.37 -1.78
C ALA A 128 -25.56 2.91 -2.85
N ARG A 129 -26.42 1.96 -2.52
CA ARG A 129 -27.48 1.41 -3.38
C ARG A 129 -28.82 2.06 -3.09
N ALA A 130 -29.05 2.41 -1.84
CA ALA A 130 -30.21 3.13 -1.32
C ALA A 130 -29.74 3.95 -0.10
N PRO A 131 -30.54 4.90 0.42
CA PRO A 131 -30.18 5.72 1.56
C PRO A 131 -29.85 4.92 2.84
N ASP A 132 -30.53 3.80 3.02
CA ASP A 132 -30.37 2.84 4.11
C ASP A 132 -29.36 1.72 3.80
N GLN A 133 -28.73 1.76 2.63
CA GLN A 133 -27.80 0.73 2.13
C GLN A 133 -26.46 1.34 1.73
N VAL A 134 -25.90 2.15 2.61
CA VAL A 134 -24.51 2.61 2.53
C VAL A 134 -23.64 1.59 3.24
N ARG A 135 -22.58 1.14 2.59
CA ARG A 135 -21.66 0.16 3.19
C ARG A 135 -20.24 0.35 2.69
N ARG A 136 -19.28 0.01 3.52
CA ARG A 136 -17.91 -0.20 3.10
C ARG A 136 -17.82 -1.54 2.37
N ALA A 137 -17.65 -1.48 1.06
CA ALA A 137 -17.66 -2.64 0.18
C ALA A 137 -16.28 -3.27 -0.04
N TRP A 138 -15.21 -2.50 0.22
CA TRP A 138 -13.83 -2.96 0.12
C TRP A 138 -12.90 -2.07 0.94
N SER A 139 -11.81 -2.64 1.45
CA SER A 139 -10.74 -1.88 2.11
C SER A 139 -9.37 -2.54 1.96
N THR A 140 -8.30 -1.72 2.02
CA THR A 140 -6.92 -2.21 2.09
C THR A 140 -6.68 -3.04 3.33
N ALA A 141 -7.28 -2.73 4.47
CA ALA A 141 -7.13 -3.49 5.71
C ALA A 141 -7.54 -4.97 5.56
N THR A 142 -8.47 -5.28 4.65
CA THR A 142 -8.84 -6.68 4.36
C THR A 142 -7.80 -7.39 3.49
N GLN A 143 -7.13 -6.68 2.59
CA GLN A 143 -6.15 -7.24 1.66
C GLN A 143 -4.73 -7.26 2.25
N TRP A 144 -4.41 -6.29 3.07
CA TRP A 144 -3.11 -6.12 3.74
C TRP A 144 -3.34 -5.86 5.23
N PRO A 145 -3.56 -6.92 6.04
CA PRO A 145 -3.84 -6.78 7.47
C PRO A 145 -2.69 -6.12 8.25
N ASP A 146 -1.47 -6.26 7.77
CA ASP A 146 -0.27 -5.63 8.35
C ASP A 146 -0.04 -4.20 7.83
N GLY A 147 -1.02 -3.63 7.10
CA GLY A 147 -0.94 -2.33 6.46
C GLY A 147 -0.32 -2.35 5.07
N LEU A 148 -0.77 -1.45 4.21
CA LEU A 148 -0.23 -1.26 2.87
C LEU A 148 0.80 -0.14 2.88
N ARG A 149 2.01 -0.44 2.40
CA ARG A 149 3.05 0.56 2.13
C ARG A 149 3.11 0.83 0.63
N ALA A 150 2.45 1.91 0.23
CA ALA A 150 2.35 2.29 -1.16
C ALA A 150 3.53 3.18 -1.58
N LEU A 151 4.14 2.85 -2.72
CA LEU A 151 5.12 3.69 -3.42
C LEU A 151 4.44 4.75 -4.30
N GLY A 152 3.12 4.62 -4.49
CA GLY A 152 2.29 5.56 -5.19
C GLY A 152 0.95 4.96 -5.58
N TRP A 153 0.02 5.83 -5.92
CA TRP A 153 -1.32 5.46 -6.37
C TRP A 153 -1.84 6.41 -7.43
N ARG A 154 -2.82 5.95 -8.18
CA ARG A 154 -3.56 6.77 -9.13
C ARG A 154 -5.03 6.37 -9.08
N VAL A 155 -5.89 7.36 -8.97
CA VAL A 155 -7.33 7.16 -9.05
C VAL A 155 -7.85 7.72 -10.37
N ARG A 156 -8.61 6.91 -11.09
CA ARG A 156 -9.35 7.28 -12.28
C ARG A 156 -10.82 6.88 -12.09
N PRO A 157 -11.75 7.45 -12.85
CA PRO A 157 -13.13 6.99 -12.81
C PRO A 157 -13.23 5.47 -13.05
N GLY A 158 -13.65 4.72 -12.01
CA GLY A 158 -13.78 3.26 -12.08
C GLY A 158 -12.47 2.47 -12.03
N GLU A 159 -11.33 3.06 -11.70
CA GLU A 159 -10.07 2.36 -11.58
C GLU A 159 -9.20 2.94 -10.45
N LEU A 160 -8.69 2.06 -9.59
CA LEU A 160 -7.64 2.35 -8.61
C LEU A 160 -6.39 1.60 -9.01
N VAL A 161 -5.27 2.31 -9.17
CA VAL A 161 -3.95 1.71 -9.41
C VAL A 161 -3.08 1.93 -8.18
N LEU A 162 -2.55 0.86 -7.62
CA LEU A 162 -1.66 0.86 -6.46
C LEU A 162 -0.29 0.31 -6.85
N ARG A 163 0.78 1.04 -6.53
CA ARG A 163 2.16 0.56 -6.63
C ARG A 163 2.72 0.39 -5.23
N TYR A 164 3.22 -0.78 -4.91
CA TYR A 164 3.68 -1.13 -3.56
C TYR A 164 4.73 -2.23 -3.57
N GLU A 165 5.48 -2.36 -2.48
CA GLU A 165 6.39 -3.46 -2.23
C GLU A 165 5.69 -4.53 -1.37
N PRO A 166 5.47 -5.75 -1.89
CA PRO A 166 4.97 -6.85 -1.08
C PRO A 166 6.06 -7.37 -0.14
N SER A 167 5.68 -7.81 1.05
CA SER A 167 6.59 -8.57 1.90
C SER A 167 6.78 -9.99 1.32
N TYR A 168 8.01 -10.49 1.33
CA TYR A 168 8.38 -11.84 0.90
C TYR A 168 9.67 -12.27 1.61
N PRO A 169 9.99 -13.58 1.67
CA PRO A 169 11.28 -14.05 2.21
C PRO A 169 12.45 -13.38 1.50
N GLY A 170 13.33 -12.72 2.27
CA GLY A 170 14.44 -11.93 1.74
C GLY A 170 14.12 -10.47 1.43
N TRP A 171 12.86 -10.00 1.63
CA TRP A 171 12.55 -8.58 1.59
C TRP A 171 13.21 -7.86 2.77
N LYS A 172 13.82 -6.69 2.50
CA LYS A 172 14.55 -5.90 3.49
C LYS A 172 14.04 -4.47 3.49
N PRO A 173 13.57 -3.93 4.63
CA PRO A 173 13.07 -2.57 4.69
C PRO A 173 14.13 -1.56 4.28
N GLY A 174 13.77 -0.60 3.42
CA GLY A 174 14.63 0.48 2.97
C GLY A 174 15.61 0.15 1.84
N CYS A 175 15.64 -1.08 1.35
CA CYS A 175 16.46 -1.43 0.19
C CYS A 175 15.74 -1.09 -1.12
N ALA A 176 16.43 -0.38 -2.01
CA ALA A 176 15.91 -0.06 -3.35
C ALA A 176 15.99 -1.27 -4.30
N GLY A 177 15.14 -1.28 -5.31
CA GLY A 177 15.18 -2.28 -6.37
C GLY A 177 14.61 -3.64 -6.01
N GLN A 178 13.86 -3.73 -4.93
CA GLN A 178 13.14 -4.92 -4.53
C GLN A 178 11.90 -5.17 -5.41
N LEU A 179 11.22 -6.29 -5.21
CA LEU A 179 10.00 -6.60 -5.95
C LEU A 179 8.94 -5.52 -5.69
N GLU A 180 8.44 -4.92 -6.76
CA GLU A 180 7.30 -4.02 -6.74
C GLU A 180 6.12 -4.67 -7.47
N HIS A 181 4.91 -4.45 -6.96
CA HIS A 181 3.67 -4.71 -7.67
C HIS A 181 3.02 -3.39 -8.09
N GLU A 182 2.49 -3.37 -9.30
CA GLU A 182 1.53 -2.37 -9.76
C GLU A 182 0.22 -3.10 -10.06
N ASP A 183 -0.74 -2.91 -9.16
CA ASP A 183 -2.05 -3.55 -9.22
C ASP A 183 -3.12 -2.55 -9.68
N SER A 184 -3.93 -2.93 -10.65
CA SER A 184 -5.11 -2.19 -11.09
C SER A 184 -6.37 -2.89 -10.58
N TYR A 185 -7.21 -2.15 -9.88
CA TYR A 185 -8.46 -2.60 -9.30
C TYR A 185 -9.64 -1.92 -9.98
N ARG A 186 -10.72 -2.66 -10.21
CA ARG A 186 -11.97 -2.14 -10.78
C ARG A 186 -13.18 -2.61 -9.99
N PRO A 187 -14.32 -1.90 -10.05
CA PRO A 187 -15.56 -2.35 -9.43
C PRO A 187 -15.93 -3.77 -9.87
N ALA A 188 -16.21 -4.63 -8.91
CA ALA A 188 -16.66 -5.99 -9.16
C ALA A 188 -18.19 -6.07 -9.26
N ALA A 189 -18.72 -7.00 -10.05
CA ALA A 189 -20.17 -7.22 -10.19
C ALA A 189 -20.83 -7.59 -8.84
N ALA A 190 -20.13 -8.31 -7.98
CA ALA A 190 -20.58 -8.66 -6.63
C ALA A 190 -20.48 -7.50 -5.63
N GLY A 191 -19.94 -6.35 -6.03
CA GLY A 191 -19.60 -5.20 -5.20
C GLY A 191 -18.13 -5.22 -4.76
N GLY A 192 -17.64 -4.07 -4.30
CA GLY A 192 -16.23 -3.88 -3.94
C GLY A 192 -15.31 -3.72 -5.14
N LEU A 193 -14.01 -3.97 -4.94
CA LEU A 193 -12.97 -3.94 -5.97
C LEU A 193 -12.43 -5.34 -6.23
N ALA A 194 -12.26 -5.67 -7.50
CA ALA A 194 -11.53 -6.86 -7.94
C ALA A 194 -10.21 -6.46 -8.59
N LEU A 195 -9.17 -7.25 -8.37
CA LEU A 195 -7.91 -7.13 -9.07
C LEU A 195 -8.12 -7.43 -10.56
N ALA A 196 -7.97 -6.42 -11.41
CA ALA A 196 -8.10 -6.53 -12.85
C ALA A 196 -6.76 -6.88 -13.52
N ARG A 197 -5.66 -6.37 -12.98
CA ARG A 197 -4.31 -6.56 -13.54
C ARG A 197 -3.26 -6.43 -12.45
N ARG A 198 -2.25 -7.30 -12.51
CA ARG A 198 -1.02 -7.16 -11.73
C ARG A 198 0.19 -7.12 -12.66
N GLN A 199 1.06 -6.17 -12.43
CA GLN A 199 2.40 -6.13 -13.02
C GLN A 199 3.42 -6.23 -11.90
N ALA A 200 4.42 -7.11 -12.09
CA ALA A 200 5.55 -7.22 -11.18
C ALA A 200 6.78 -6.57 -11.83
N ARG A 201 7.50 -5.78 -11.06
CA ARG A 201 8.82 -5.24 -11.42
C ARG A 201 9.85 -5.83 -10.46
N ASN A 202 11.09 -5.95 -10.91
CA ASN A 202 12.20 -6.46 -10.08
C ASN A 202 11.92 -7.86 -9.46
N GLY A 203 11.14 -8.70 -10.13
CA GLY A 203 10.83 -10.06 -9.67
C GLY A 203 12.06 -10.92 -9.41
N TRP A 204 13.20 -10.58 -10.04
CA TRP A 204 14.48 -11.21 -9.84
C TRP A 204 14.94 -11.17 -8.37
N HIS A 205 14.61 -10.11 -7.64
CA HIS A 205 15.02 -9.93 -6.24
C HIS A 205 14.41 -11.01 -5.34
N ARG A 206 13.11 -11.29 -5.50
CA ARG A 206 12.44 -12.38 -4.79
C ARG A 206 13.03 -13.75 -5.14
N GLU A 207 13.34 -13.97 -6.42
CA GLU A 207 13.97 -15.21 -6.87
C GLU A 207 15.36 -15.40 -6.27
N LEU A 208 16.16 -14.31 -6.22
CA LEU A 208 17.47 -14.31 -5.56
C LEU A 208 17.33 -14.56 -4.06
N GLY A 209 16.42 -13.86 -3.38
CA GLY A 209 16.16 -14.04 -1.95
C GLY A 209 15.82 -15.50 -1.63
N ALA A 210 14.93 -16.13 -2.41
CA ALA A 210 14.59 -17.54 -2.24
C ALA A 210 15.77 -18.51 -2.53
N ALA A 211 16.64 -18.15 -3.48
CA ALA A 211 17.85 -18.95 -3.74
C ALA A 211 18.88 -18.80 -2.60
N ALA A 212 19.09 -17.60 -2.11
CA ALA A 212 19.98 -17.31 -0.98
C ALA A 212 19.49 -17.99 0.31
N GLU A 213 18.21 -17.93 0.61
CA GLU A 213 17.61 -18.62 1.77
C GLU A 213 17.83 -20.11 1.70
N ARG A 214 17.56 -20.74 0.54
CA ARG A 214 17.83 -22.17 0.33
C ARG A 214 19.32 -22.52 0.48
N PHE A 215 20.20 -21.63 0.02
CA PHE A 215 21.64 -21.82 0.14
C PHE A 215 22.08 -21.82 1.61
N PHE A 216 21.69 -20.81 2.39
CA PHE A 216 22.06 -20.73 3.81
C PHE A 216 21.50 -21.91 4.60
N ARG A 217 20.27 -22.32 4.33
CA ARG A 217 19.67 -23.51 4.95
C ARG A 217 20.43 -24.77 4.58
N ALA A 218 20.70 -25.02 3.30
CA ALA A 218 21.44 -26.18 2.84
C ALA A 218 22.87 -26.23 3.41
N LEU A 219 23.50 -25.07 3.59
CA LEU A 219 24.81 -24.97 4.20
C LEU A 219 24.76 -25.36 5.68
N ALA A 220 23.80 -24.84 6.44
CA ALA A 220 23.61 -25.13 7.85
C ALA A 220 23.26 -26.61 8.10
N GLU A 221 22.43 -27.21 7.25
CA GLU A 221 21.98 -28.59 7.35
C GLU A 221 22.99 -29.60 6.75
N GLY A 222 24.00 -29.14 6.00
CA GLY A 222 24.95 -29.97 5.29
C GLY A 222 24.34 -30.72 4.09
N ASP A 223 23.26 -30.18 3.50
CA ASP A 223 22.60 -30.78 2.32
C ASP A 223 23.45 -30.61 1.05
N ALA A 224 24.30 -31.63 0.81
CA ALA A 224 25.21 -31.67 -0.34
C ALA A 224 24.46 -31.63 -1.69
N ARG A 225 23.23 -32.16 -1.77
CA ARG A 225 22.44 -32.15 -2.99
C ARG A 225 21.93 -30.77 -3.32
N ALA A 226 21.31 -30.10 -2.37
CA ALA A 226 20.84 -28.73 -2.56
C ALA A 226 22.02 -27.77 -2.83
N LEU A 227 23.13 -27.90 -2.09
CA LEU A 227 24.35 -27.13 -2.34
C LEU A 227 24.93 -27.37 -3.75
N SER A 228 24.92 -28.59 -4.27
CA SER A 228 25.41 -28.84 -5.62
C SER A 228 24.58 -28.18 -6.73
N GLN A 229 23.28 -27.99 -6.48
CA GLN A 229 22.38 -27.26 -7.38
C GLN A 229 22.59 -25.74 -7.34
N LEU A 230 22.85 -25.19 -6.16
CA LEU A 230 23.01 -23.73 -5.98
C LEU A 230 24.44 -23.24 -6.21
N VAL A 231 25.43 -24.12 -6.00
CA VAL A 231 26.87 -23.86 -6.16
C VAL A 231 27.46 -24.93 -7.07
N PRO A 232 27.37 -24.80 -8.41
CA PRO A 232 27.79 -25.86 -9.35
C PRO A 232 29.29 -26.20 -9.27
N ALA A 233 30.15 -25.20 -8.98
CA ALA A 233 31.59 -25.37 -8.94
C ALA A 233 32.07 -26.17 -7.69
N PRO A 234 32.60 -27.39 -7.81
CA PRO A 234 33.02 -28.18 -6.66
C PRO A 234 34.12 -27.53 -5.82
N ALA A 235 35.06 -26.84 -6.47
CA ALA A 235 36.15 -26.12 -5.80
C ALA A 235 35.63 -24.95 -4.93
N LEU A 236 34.53 -24.31 -5.36
CA LEU A 236 33.89 -23.28 -4.56
C LEU A 236 33.20 -23.88 -3.33
N ARG A 237 32.45 -24.98 -3.53
CA ARG A 237 31.76 -25.67 -2.42
C ARG A 237 32.73 -26.12 -1.33
N ALA A 238 33.89 -26.65 -1.71
CA ALA A 238 34.90 -27.13 -0.77
C ALA A 238 35.51 -25.99 0.09
N ARG A 239 35.44 -24.75 -0.37
CA ARG A 239 36.00 -23.58 0.33
C ARG A 239 34.99 -22.78 1.13
N LEU A 240 33.70 -23.09 1.03
CA LEU A 240 32.65 -22.41 1.77
C LEU A 240 32.76 -22.72 3.27
N PRO A 241 32.69 -21.71 4.15
CA PRO A 241 32.55 -21.92 5.57
C PRO A 241 31.25 -22.63 5.90
N ARG A 242 31.26 -23.48 6.92
CA ARG A 242 30.05 -24.20 7.34
C ARG A 242 29.01 -23.30 8.06
N ALA A 243 29.47 -22.19 8.62
CA ALA A 243 28.66 -21.29 9.44
C ALA A 243 28.61 -19.88 8.80
N LEU A 244 27.98 -19.79 7.62
CA LEU A 244 27.66 -18.50 7.00
C LEU A 244 26.22 -18.11 7.35
N GLU A 245 26.06 -16.88 7.84
CA GLU A 245 24.77 -16.25 8.13
C GLU A 245 24.50 -15.10 7.16
N PRO A 246 23.26 -14.89 6.68
CA PRO A 246 22.92 -13.74 5.84
C PRO A 246 23.04 -12.44 6.65
N GLU A 247 23.57 -11.39 6.03
CA GLU A 247 23.57 -10.05 6.61
C GLU A 247 22.28 -9.29 6.20
N PRO A 248 21.69 -8.47 7.10
CA PRO A 248 20.47 -7.70 6.84
C PRO A 248 20.74 -6.41 6.03
N VAL A 249 21.73 -6.44 5.15
CA VAL A 249 22.07 -5.31 4.28
C VAL A 249 21.54 -5.50 2.87
N CYS A 250 21.41 -4.40 2.12
CA CYS A 250 20.89 -4.43 0.75
C CYS A 250 21.84 -5.17 -0.19
N GLU A 251 21.27 -5.94 -1.13
CA GLU A 251 21.99 -6.57 -2.21
C GLU A 251 22.59 -5.51 -3.14
N GLN A 252 23.78 -5.77 -3.65
CA GLN A 252 24.48 -4.87 -4.56
C GLN A 252 24.47 -5.47 -5.97
N ALA A 253 23.71 -4.84 -6.89
CA ALA A 253 23.77 -5.18 -8.29
C ALA A 253 25.02 -4.55 -8.92
N GLY A 254 25.74 -5.33 -9.72
CA GLY A 254 26.87 -4.84 -10.51
C GLY A 254 26.41 -3.86 -11.63
N PRO A 255 27.35 -3.30 -12.39
CA PRO A 255 27.06 -2.31 -13.46
C PRO A 255 26.05 -2.79 -14.51
N ALA A 256 25.99 -4.09 -14.79
CA ALA A 256 25.03 -4.69 -15.71
C ALA A 256 23.64 -4.92 -15.07
N GLY A 257 23.43 -4.43 -13.84
CA GLY A 257 22.21 -4.65 -13.08
C GLY A 257 21.99 -6.14 -12.76
N PRO A 258 20.71 -6.55 -12.58
CA PRO A 258 20.38 -7.94 -12.22
C PRO A 258 20.61 -8.97 -13.32
N ARG A 259 20.92 -8.55 -14.55
CA ARG A 259 21.33 -9.44 -15.66
C ARG A 259 22.78 -9.89 -15.56
N GLY A 260 23.59 -9.21 -14.76
CA GLY A 260 24.99 -9.53 -14.50
C GLY A 260 25.16 -10.27 -13.18
N ARG A 261 25.92 -9.66 -12.30
CA ARG A 261 26.26 -10.19 -10.98
C ARG A 261 25.56 -9.40 -9.87
N VAL A 262 24.99 -10.11 -8.91
CA VAL A 262 24.44 -9.51 -7.68
C VAL A 262 25.21 -10.04 -6.48
N THR A 263 25.64 -9.17 -5.59
CA THR A 263 26.35 -9.52 -4.38
C THR A 263 25.38 -9.52 -3.19
N VAL A 264 25.35 -10.63 -2.47
CA VAL A 264 24.67 -10.81 -1.19
C VAL A 264 25.74 -10.85 -0.09
N ALA A 265 25.58 -10.03 0.92
CA ALA A 265 26.48 -10.00 2.06
C ALA A 265 26.14 -11.14 3.04
N ALA A 266 27.16 -11.72 3.62
CA ALA A 266 27.05 -12.75 4.64
C ALA A 266 28.17 -12.59 5.69
N THR A 267 28.02 -13.23 6.83
CA THR A 267 29.02 -13.24 7.90
C THR A 267 29.35 -14.67 8.28
N GLU A 268 30.62 -14.99 8.36
CA GLU A 268 31.12 -16.19 9.04
C GLU A 268 31.34 -15.86 10.51
N VAL A 269 30.80 -16.68 11.40
CA VAL A 269 31.12 -16.64 12.83
C VAL A 269 32.18 -17.69 13.10
N ARG A 270 33.42 -17.25 13.35
CA ARG A 270 34.56 -18.14 13.59
C ARG A 270 35.29 -17.67 14.87
N ASP A 271 35.42 -18.56 15.85
CA ASP A 271 36.10 -18.30 17.14
C ASP A 271 35.60 -17.00 17.82
N GLY A 272 34.29 -16.76 17.78
CA GLY A 272 33.65 -15.55 18.31
C GLY A 272 33.91 -14.26 17.51
N ARG A 273 34.62 -14.35 16.40
CA ARG A 273 34.85 -13.22 15.46
C ARG A 273 33.89 -13.30 14.28
N ARG A 274 33.39 -12.14 13.85
CA ARG A 274 32.57 -11.98 12.66
C ARG A 274 33.45 -11.61 11.48
N VAL A 275 33.49 -12.46 10.47
CA VAL A 275 34.22 -12.21 9.23
C VAL A 275 33.21 -11.97 8.11
N PRO A 276 33.17 -10.75 7.54
CA PRO A 276 32.24 -10.46 6.45
C PRO A 276 32.64 -11.19 5.18
N TRP A 277 31.62 -11.65 4.45
CA TRP A 277 31.76 -12.34 3.16
C TRP A 277 30.92 -11.69 2.09
N ALA A 278 31.41 -11.65 0.88
CA ALA A 278 30.71 -11.28 -0.34
C ALA A 278 30.37 -12.52 -1.16
N LEU A 279 29.07 -12.78 -1.37
CA LEU A 279 28.53 -13.89 -2.13
C LEU A 279 28.04 -13.37 -3.47
N ALA A 280 28.76 -13.68 -4.56
CA ALA A 280 28.44 -13.21 -5.90
C ALA A 280 27.53 -14.21 -6.63
N TRP A 281 26.32 -13.82 -6.91
CA TRP A 281 25.30 -14.59 -7.58
C TRP A 281 25.15 -14.18 -9.03
N VAL A 282 24.90 -15.14 -9.91
CA VAL A 282 24.63 -14.96 -11.33
C VAL A 282 23.35 -15.72 -11.68
N ARG A 283 22.52 -15.12 -12.52
CA ARG A 283 21.31 -15.76 -13.02
C ARG A 283 21.61 -16.51 -14.31
N ASP A 284 21.29 -17.80 -14.34
CA ASP A 284 21.30 -18.64 -15.53
C ASP A 284 19.86 -19.12 -15.87
N PRO A 285 19.65 -19.87 -16.96
CA PRO A 285 18.32 -20.39 -17.32
C PRO A 285 17.68 -21.29 -16.24
N ALA A 286 18.46 -21.88 -15.36
CA ALA A 286 17.98 -22.72 -14.26
C ALA A 286 17.76 -21.95 -12.95
N GLY A 287 18.02 -20.62 -12.95
CA GLY A 287 17.82 -19.73 -11.82
C GLY A 287 19.10 -19.11 -11.27
N TRP A 288 19.06 -18.64 -10.03
CA TRP A 288 20.20 -18.00 -9.38
C TRP A 288 21.20 -19.03 -8.85
N ARG A 289 22.49 -18.82 -9.16
CA ARG A 289 23.61 -19.66 -8.76
C ARG A 289 24.71 -18.85 -8.11
N LEU A 290 25.30 -19.36 -7.04
CA LEU A 290 26.49 -18.79 -6.44
C LEU A 290 27.70 -19.06 -7.35
N HIS A 291 28.30 -17.98 -7.86
CA HIS A 291 29.44 -18.03 -8.78
C HIS A 291 30.79 -17.82 -8.07
N ALA A 292 30.80 -16.95 -7.05
CA ALA A 292 31.98 -16.71 -6.24
C ALA A 292 31.60 -16.36 -4.80
N ALA A 293 32.48 -16.67 -3.88
CA ALA A 293 32.40 -16.30 -2.48
C ALA A 293 33.81 -15.98 -1.96
N ALA A 294 33.95 -14.86 -1.26
CA ALA A 294 35.21 -14.46 -0.69
C ALA A 294 35.01 -13.67 0.60
N PRO A 295 35.92 -13.77 1.59
CA PRO A 295 35.94 -12.85 2.70
C PRO A 295 36.24 -11.43 2.20
N VAL A 296 35.58 -10.44 2.82
CA VAL A 296 35.84 -9.03 2.57
C VAL A 296 37.02 -8.63 3.46
N LEU A 297 38.16 -8.38 2.84
CA LEU A 297 39.34 -7.89 3.54
C LEU A 297 39.06 -6.46 4.03
N GLN A 298 39.20 -6.24 5.32
CA GLN A 298 39.13 -4.92 5.95
C GLN A 298 40.49 -4.21 5.84
#